data_aac1e8269101afdbef74c44fd741a205
#
_entry.id   aac1e8269101afdbef74c44fd741a205
#
_cell.length_a   1.000
_cell.length_b   1.000
_cell.length_c   1.000
_cell.angle_alpha   90.00
_cell.angle_beta   90.00
_cell.angle_gamma   90.00
#
_symmetry.space_group_name_H-M   'P 1'
#
loop_
_entity.id
_entity.type
_entity.pdbx_description
1 polymer ?
#
loop_
_entity_poly.entity_id
_entity_poly.type
_entity_poly.pdbx_seq_one_letter_code
_entity_poly.pdbx_strand_id
1 'polypeptide(L)'
;MIKVFISQPMRDKTDEQIKTERKRALDEIKALYPNDEIEEIQSFFEDAPHDTTPLWYLGESIKLLGQADFAYFCKEWDKYRGCIAENTICNLYKIPHIEEHVKEN
;
A
#
# COMPACT_ATOMS: atom_id res chain seq x y z
N MET A 1 18.76 -1.19 -2.93
CA MET A 1 17.54 -0.38 -2.69
C MET A 1 16.33 -1.29 -2.67
N ILE A 2 15.50 -1.18 -1.67
CA ILE A 2 14.28 -1.99 -1.52
C ILE A 2 13.09 -1.15 -1.94
N LYS A 3 12.33 -1.64 -2.92
CA LYS A 3 11.10 -0.96 -3.39
C LYS A 3 9.92 -1.54 -2.64
N VAL A 4 9.18 -0.67 -1.94
CA VAL A 4 8.02 -1.08 -1.16
C VAL A 4 6.73 -0.50 -1.74
N PHE A 5 5.72 -1.36 -1.86
CA PHE A 5 4.37 -0.96 -2.21
C PHE A 5 3.55 -0.88 -0.93
N ILE A 6 2.97 0.28 -0.64
CA ILE A 6 2.15 0.48 0.55
C ILE A 6 0.69 0.39 0.15
N SER A 7 0.00 -0.61 0.69
CA SER A 7 -1.44 -0.78 0.52
C SER A 7 -2.13 -0.22 1.75
N GLN A 8 -2.92 0.83 1.56
CA GLN A 8 -3.57 1.52 2.66
C GLN A 8 -5.04 1.82 2.35
N PRO A 9 -5.91 1.80 3.36
CA PRO A 9 -7.29 2.22 3.19
C PRO A 9 -7.37 3.70 2.77
N MET A 10 -8.14 3.99 1.73
CA MET A 10 -8.27 5.37 1.21
C MET A 10 -9.71 5.85 1.13
N ARG A 11 -10.69 4.94 1.02
CA ARG A 11 -12.09 5.34 0.88
C ARG A 11 -12.56 6.13 2.10
N ASP A 12 -13.24 7.24 1.85
CA ASP A 12 -13.78 8.14 2.87
C ASP A 12 -12.71 8.84 3.72
N LYS A 13 -11.48 8.91 3.21
CA LYS A 13 -10.39 9.61 3.88
C LYS A 13 -9.95 10.81 3.05
N THR A 14 -9.51 11.87 3.74
CA THR A 14 -8.96 13.05 3.06
C THR A 14 -7.55 12.75 2.54
N ASP A 15 -7.10 13.54 1.57
CA ASP A 15 -5.73 13.43 1.06
C ASP A 15 -4.71 13.57 2.18
N GLU A 16 -4.96 14.49 3.11
CA GLU A 16 -4.06 14.70 4.25
C GLU A 16 -4.00 13.47 5.15
N GLN A 17 -5.16 12.83 5.42
CA GLN A 17 -5.20 11.59 6.21
C GLN A 17 -4.44 10.47 5.51
N ILE A 18 -4.58 10.37 4.20
CA ILE A 18 -3.88 9.36 3.39
C ILE A 18 -2.37 9.58 3.46
N LYS A 19 -1.92 10.81 3.28
CA LYS A 19 -0.50 11.15 3.31
C LYS A 19 0.12 10.93 4.69
N THR A 20 -0.60 11.27 5.75
CA THR A 20 -0.15 11.08 7.12
C THR A 20 0.04 9.59 7.44
N GLU A 21 -0.95 8.76 7.08
CA GLU A 21 -0.86 7.32 7.29
C GLU A 21 0.28 6.71 6.46
N ARG A 22 0.44 7.16 5.24
CA ARG A 22 1.50 6.70 4.36
C ARG A 22 2.88 6.99 4.94
N LYS A 23 3.06 8.21 5.46
CA LYS A 23 4.32 8.59 6.10
C LYS A 23 4.59 7.74 7.34
N ARG A 24 3.55 7.49 8.15
CA ARG A 24 3.67 6.64 9.34
C ARG A 24 4.12 5.22 8.95
N ALA A 25 3.47 4.66 7.92
CA ALA A 25 3.82 3.32 7.44
C ALA A 25 5.27 3.27 6.94
N LEU A 26 5.67 4.29 6.17
CA LEU A 26 7.03 4.35 5.65
C LEU A 26 8.07 4.45 6.76
N ASP A 27 7.81 5.26 7.79
CA ASP A 27 8.70 5.37 8.95
C ASP A 27 8.82 4.02 9.67
N GLU A 28 7.73 3.28 9.79
CA GLU A 28 7.73 1.94 10.40
C GLU A 28 8.56 0.95 9.57
N ILE A 29 8.39 1.00 8.25
CA ILE A 29 9.17 0.14 7.34
C ILE A 29 10.66 0.44 7.47
N LYS A 30 11.03 1.70 7.51
CA LYS A 30 12.43 2.10 7.67
C LYS A 30 13.01 1.64 9.01
N ALA A 31 12.19 1.62 10.06
CA ALA A 31 12.61 1.11 11.36
C ALA A 31 12.82 -0.41 11.35
N LEU A 32 12.03 -1.14 10.55
CA LEU A 32 12.18 -2.59 10.40
C LEU A 32 13.44 -2.96 9.60
N TYR A 33 13.87 -2.09 8.70
CA TYR A 33 15.02 -2.33 7.82
C TYR A 33 16.01 -1.16 7.94
N PRO A 34 16.62 -0.96 9.10
CA PRO A 34 17.43 0.25 9.35
C PRO A 34 18.73 0.34 8.53
N ASN A 35 19.19 -0.80 8.00
CA ASN A 35 20.42 -0.84 7.22
C ASN A 35 20.18 -0.84 5.70
N ASP A 36 18.92 -0.74 5.28
CA ASP A 36 18.56 -0.78 3.87
C ASP A 36 18.00 0.57 3.41
N GLU A 37 18.27 0.90 2.16
CA GLU A 37 17.67 2.05 1.53
C GLU A 37 16.29 1.65 1.01
N ILE A 38 15.25 2.36 1.47
CA ILE A 38 13.86 2.07 1.14
C ILE A 38 13.36 3.09 0.12
N GLU A 39 12.83 2.60 -1.00
CA GLU A 39 12.17 3.43 -1.99
C GLU A 39 10.67 3.16 -1.94
N GLU A 40 9.89 4.20 -1.69
CA GLU A 40 8.44 4.12 -1.72
C GLU A 40 7.94 4.17 -3.16
N ILE A 41 7.13 3.17 -3.56
CA ILE A 41 6.46 3.21 -4.86
C ILE A 41 5.27 4.17 -4.73
N GLN A 42 5.16 5.12 -5.66
CA GLN A 42 4.09 6.12 -5.63
C GLN A 42 2.78 5.50 -6.10
N SER A 43 1.99 4.99 -5.15
CA SER A 43 0.72 4.33 -5.40
C SER A 43 -0.49 5.14 -4.92
N PHE A 44 -0.28 6.40 -4.54
CA PHE A 44 -1.37 7.35 -4.27
C PHE A 44 -1.48 8.28 -5.49
N PHE A 45 -2.57 8.12 -6.24
CA PHE A 45 -2.76 8.82 -7.51
C PHE A 45 -3.55 10.12 -7.31
N GLU A 46 -2.84 11.23 -7.05
CA GLU A 46 -3.46 12.53 -6.86
C GLU A 46 -3.96 13.14 -8.19
N ASP A 47 -3.26 12.84 -9.28
CA ASP A 47 -3.53 13.42 -10.60
C ASP A 47 -4.21 12.42 -11.53
N ALA A 48 -5.14 11.62 -10.99
CA ALA A 48 -5.87 10.64 -11.79
C ALA A 48 -6.70 11.33 -12.88
N PRO A 49 -6.86 10.68 -14.05
CA PRO A 49 -7.71 11.22 -15.11
C PRO A 49 -9.14 11.45 -14.64
N HIS A 50 -9.81 12.43 -15.27
CA HIS A 50 -11.21 12.71 -14.98
C HIS A 50 -12.08 11.47 -15.27
N ASP A 51 -13.10 11.25 -14.46
CA ASP A 51 -14.04 10.12 -14.59
C ASP A 51 -13.42 8.73 -14.38
N THR A 52 -12.34 8.64 -13.58
CA THR A 52 -11.76 7.34 -13.24
C THR A 52 -12.68 6.52 -12.35
N THR A 53 -12.66 5.21 -12.57
CA THR A 53 -13.44 4.26 -11.78
C THR A 53 -12.57 3.66 -10.67
N PRO A 54 -13.19 3.04 -9.65
CA PRO A 54 -12.40 2.30 -8.65
C PRO A 54 -11.51 1.23 -9.26
N LEU A 55 -11.94 0.58 -10.34
CA LEU A 55 -11.13 -0.44 -11.02
C LEU A 55 -9.94 0.16 -11.77
N TRP A 56 -10.04 1.42 -12.22
CA TRP A 56 -8.89 2.09 -12.81
C TRP A 56 -7.76 2.21 -11.77
N TYR A 57 -8.11 2.66 -10.55
CA TYR A 57 -7.13 2.79 -9.47
C TYR A 57 -6.52 1.45 -9.10
N LEU A 58 -7.36 0.41 -9.01
CA LEU A 58 -6.88 -0.93 -8.69
C LEU A 58 -5.95 -1.46 -9.78
N GLY A 59 -6.30 -1.25 -11.05
CA GLY A 59 -5.48 -1.67 -12.18
C GLY A 59 -4.09 -1.02 -12.16
N GLU A 60 -4.03 0.29 -11.91
CA GLU A 60 -2.77 1.01 -11.81
C GLU A 60 -1.95 0.53 -10.62
N SER A 61 -2.60 0.29 -9.49
CA SER A 61 -1.93 -0.24 -8.30
C SER A 61 -1.33 -1.62 -8.54
N ILE A 62 -2.05 -2.49 -9.24
CA ILE A 62 -1.56 -3.85 -9.55
C ILE A 62 -0.31 -3.79 -10.41
N LYS A 63 -0.27 -2.90 -11.39
CA LYS A 63 0.93 -2.70 -12.22
C LYS A 63 2.13 -2.33 -11.37
N LEU A 64 1.94 -1.41 -10.43
CA LEU A 64 3.00 -0.96 -9.53
C LEU A 64 3.41 -2.05 -8.54
N LEU A 65 2.43 -2.81 -8.06
CA LEU A 65 2.69 -3.94 -7.15
C LEU A 65 3.65 -4.95 -7.77
N GLY A 66 3.55 -5.15 -9.09
CA GLY A 66 4.45 -6.03 -9.82
C GLY A 66 5.91 -5.57 -9.84
N GLN A 67 6.19 -4.33 -9.47
CA GLN A 67 7.54 -3.77 -9.42
C GLN A 67 8.13 -3.81 -8.01
N ALA A 68 7.36 -4.20 -7.01
CA ALA A 68 7.76 -4.12 -5.62
C ALA A 68 8.63 -5.30 -5.20
N ASP A 69 9.59 -5.03 -4.32
CA ASP A 69 10.34 -6.10 -3.65
C ASP A 69 9.49 -6.69 -2.52
N PHE A 70 8.68 -5.88 -1.87
CA PHE A 70 7.65 -6.37 -0.96
C PHE A 70 6.53 -5.33 -0.83
N ALA A 71 5.39 -5.79 -0.30
CA ALA A 71 4.23 -4.94 -0.04
C ALA A 71 3.98 -4.85 1.47
N TYR A 72 3.51 -3.68 1.90
CA TYR A 72 3.15 -3.43 3.29
C TYR A 72 1.68 -3.04 3.36
N PHE A 73 0.90 -3.85 4.08
CA PHE A 73 -0.53 -3.64 4.24
C PHE A 73 -0.80 -2.94 5.57
N CYS A 74 -1.29 -1.71 5.49
CA CYS A 74 -1.58 -0.91 6.67
C CYS A 74 -2.73 -1.49 7.49
N LYS A 75 -2.83 -1.13 8.75
CA LYS A 75 -3.90 -1.61 9.63
C LYS A 75 -5.28 -1.38 9.01
N GLU A 76 -6.20 -2.31 9.25
CA GLU A 76 -7.55 -2.33 8.71
C GLU A 76 -7.64 -2.59 7.20
N TRP A 77 -6.52 -3.02 6.58
CA TRP A 77 -6.50 -3.35 5.15
C TRP A 77 -7.58 -4.38 4.78
N ASP A 78 -7.88 -5.31 5.68
CA ASP A 78 -8.83 -6.40 5.45
C ASP A 78 -10.30 -5.95 5.46
N LYS A 79 -10.56 -4.68 5.69
CA LYS A 79 -11.90 -4.08 5.63
C LYS A 79 -12.12 -3.30 4.34
N TYR A 80 -11.12 -3.21 3.46
CA TYR A 80 -11.19 -2.43 2.23
C TYR A 80 -10.91 -3.32 1.02
N ARG A 81 -11.86 -3.33 0.07
CA ARG A 81 -11.82 -4.24 -1.09
C ARG A 81 -10.55 -4.11 -1.93
N GLY A 82 -10.03 -2.89 -2.12
CA GLY A 82 -8.81 -2.68 -2.88
C GLY A 82 -7.60 -3.31 -2.22
N CYS A 83 -7.48 -3.14 -0.90
CA CYS A 83 -6.40 -3.75 -0.13
C CYS A 83 -6.53 -5.28 -0.12
N ILE A 84 -7.75 -5.79 0.00
CA ILE A 84 -8.01 -7.24 -0.04
C ILE A 84 -7.60 -7.81 -1.39
N ALA A 85 -7.94 -7.13 -2.49
CA ALA A 85 -7.58 -7.56 -3.84
C ALA A 85 -6.05 -7.60 -4.00
N GLU A 86 -5.36 -6.57 -3.55
CA GLU A 86 -3.90 -6.50 -3.62
C GLU A 86 -3.26 -7.59 -2.75
N ASN A 87 -3.80 -7.84 -1.57
CA ASN A 87 -3.32 -8.90 -0.68
C ASN A 87 -3.51 -10.28 -1.31
N THR A 88 -4.66 -10.51 -1.94
CA THR A 88 -4.94 -11.76 -2.65
C THR A 88 -3.92 -11.98 -3.77
N ILE A 89 -3.59 -10.93 -4.51
CA ILE A 89 -2.59 -11.01 -5.58
C ILE A 89 -1.22 -11.34 -5.01
N CYS A 90 -0.83 -10.72 -3.91
CA CYS A 90 0.44 -11.04 -3.26
C CYS A 90 0.53 -12.52 -2.88
N ASN A 91 -0.57 -13.09 -2.37
CA ASN A 91 -0.61 -14.50 -2.01
C ASN A 91 -0.55 -15.40 -3.24
N LEU A 92 -1.28 -15.07 -4.29
CA LEU A 92 -1.32 -15.87 -5.52
C LEU A 92 -0.02 -15.83 -6.30
N TYR A 93 0.61 -14.66 -6.36
CA TYR A 93 1.83 -14.45 -7.14
C TYR A 93 3.09 -14.49 -6.29
N LYS A 94 2.96 -14.86 -5.02
CA LYS A 94 4.09 -15.04 -4.09
C LYS A 94 4.96 -13.80 -3.94
N ILE A 95 4.32 -12.63 -3.86
CA ILE A 95 5.00 -11.38 -3.57
C ILE A 95 5.17 -11.29 -2.05
N PRO A 96 6.41 -11.13 -1.55
CA PRO A 96 6.61 -10.99 -0.11
C PRO A 96 5.81 -9.81 0.43
N HIS A 97 5.18 -9.96 1.59
CA HIS A 97 4.40 -8.87 2.16
C HIS A 97 4.30 -8.98 3.67
N ILE A 98 4.02 -7.83 4.28
CA ILE A 98 3.83 -7.66 5.71
C ILE A 98 2.42 -7.12 5.90
N GLU A 99 1.69 -7.69 6.86
CA GLU A 99 0.34 -7.25 7.21
C GLU A 99 0.37 -6.64 8.60
N GLU A 100 -0.02 -5.38 8.69
CA GLU A 100 -0.11 -4.70 9.96
C GLU A 100 -1.45 -5.04 10.61
N HIS A 101 -1.42 -5.49 11.86
CA HIS A 101 -2.64 -5.82 12.60
C HIS A 101 -2.87 -4.79 13.69
N VAL A 102 -4.14 -4.44 13.89
CA VAL A 102 -4.53 -3.60 15.02
C VAL A 102 -4.34 -4.43 16.28
N LYS A 103 -3.57 -3.89 17.23
CA LYS A 103 -3.38 -4.56 18.52
C LYS A 103 -4.67 -4.46 19.31
N GLU A 104 -5.24 -5.59 19.67
CA GLU A 104 -6.35 -5.66 20.58
C GLU A 104 -5.81 -5.72 22.00
N ASN A 105 -6.30 -4.81 22.85
CA ASN A 105 -5.96 -4.80 24.25
C ASN A 105 -6.99 -5.59 25.04
#